data_bb895762d62eeff551e5f5b289a3349d
#
_entry.id   bb895762d62eeff551e5f5b289a3349d
#
_cell.length_a   1.000
_cell.length_b   1.000
_cell.length_c   1.000
_cell.angle_alpha   90.00
_cell.angle_beta   90.00
_cell.angle_gamma   90.00
#
_symmetry.space_group_name_H-M   'P 1'
#
loop_
_entity.id
_entity.type
_entity.pdbx_description
1 polymer ?
#
loop_
_entity_poly.entity_id
_entity_poly.type
_entity_poly.pdbx_seq_one_letter_code
_entity_poly.pdbx_strand_id
1 'polypeptide(L)'
;MPGFVTHYIFGVNAYKQIDNSDIHNIIYRNRQAYSLGLQGPDLFYYFMPASLGFKPNIANIIHKKKTNEFFRQLIASVSSLTRHQDYETAFAYIEGFMGHYLLDTAMHPYVYSRVGTSISNRTLGEHFAIET
;
A
#
# COMPACT_ATOMS: atom_id res chain seq x y z
N MET A 1 -10.46 3.51 0.36
CA MET A 1 -9.31 2.59 0.50
C MET A 1 -9.85 1.18 0.51
N PRO A 2 -9.46 0.32 -0.44
CA PRO A 2 -9.75 -1.10 -0.35
C PRO A 2 -9.24 -1.66 0.98
N GLY A 3 -10.00 -2.58 1.60
CA GLY A 3 -9.59 -3.17 2.88
C GLY A 3 -8.35 -4.07 2.76
N PHE A 4 -7.76 -4.44 3.89
CA PHE A 4 -6.55 -5.29 3.95
C PHE A 4 -6.65 -6.56 3.11
N VAL A 5 -7.81 -7.21 3.13
CA VAL A 5 -8.05 -8.44 2.36
C VAL A 5 -7.98 -8.19 0.86
N THR A 6 -8.56 -7.08 0.40
CA THR A 6 -8.58 -6.71 -1.02
C THR A 6 -7.17 -6.44 -1.53
N HIS A 7 -6.36 -5.68 -0.79
CA HIS A 7 -4.95 -5.44 -1.12
C HIS A 7 -4.15 -6.75 -1.17
N TYR A 8 -4.37 -7.64 -0.21
CA TYR A 8 -3.70 -8.94 -0.18
C TYR A 8 -4.09 -9.81 -1.38
N ILE A 9 -5.38 -9.95 -1.69
CA ILE A 9 -5.86 -10.72 -2.85
C ILE A 9 -5.31 -10.15 -4.16
N PHE A 10 -5.34 -8.83 -4.31
CA PHE A 10 -4.75 -8.16 -5.45
C PHE A 10 -3.26 -8.49 -5.59
N GLY A 11 -2.49 -8.36 -4.51
CA GLY A 11 -1.07 -8.65 -4.51
C GLY A 11 -0.74 -10.10 -4.84
N VAL A 12 -1.52 -11.07 -4.32
CA VAL A 12 -1.35 -12.49 -4.68
C VAL A 12 -1.62 -12.73 -6.16
N ASN A 13 -2.62 -12.08 -6.74
CA ASN A 13 -2.92 -12.21 -8.15
C ASN A 13 -1.89 -11.51 -9.02
N ALA A 14 -1.41 -10.33 -8.63
CA ALA A 14 -0.33 -9.62 -9.31
C ALA A 14 0.96 -10.45 -9.30
N TYR A 15 1.32 -11.04 -8.15
CA TYR A 15 2.49 -11.93 -8.04
C TYR A 15 2.45 -13.08 -9.04
N LYS A 16 1.29 -13.71 -9.25
CA LYS A 16 1.12 -14.81 -10.23
C LYS A 16 1.32 -14.37 -11.69
N GLN A 17 1.25 -13.08 -11.98
CA GLN A 17 1.42 -12.52 -13.32
C GLN A 17 2.86 -12.01 -13.58
N ILE A 18 3.76 -12.16 -12.61
CA ILE A 18 5.15 -11.72 -12.75
C ILE A 18 5.90 -12.78 -13.58
N ASP A 19 6.25 -12.42 -14.81
CA ASP A 19 7.01 -13.29 -15.71
C ASP A 19 8.52 -13.28 -15.42
N ASN A 20 9.04 -12.23 -14.80
CA ASN A 20 10.45 -12.12 -14.46
C ASN A 20 10.80 -13.04 -13.28
N SER A 21 11.61 -14.06 -13.56
CA SER A 21 11.99 -15.10 -12.60
C SER A 21 12.74 -14.55 -11.38
N ASP A 22 13.57 -13.52 -11.55
CA ASP A 22 14.38 -12.97 -10.46
C ASP A 22 13.50 -12.20 -9.49
N ILE A 23 12.61 -11.35 -10.01
CA ILE A 23 11.63 -10.63 -9.20
C ILE A 23 10.70 -11.60 -8.48
N HIS A 24 10.18 -12.59 -9.20
CA HIS A 24 9.32 -13.63 -8.64
C HIS A 24 10.00 -14.35 -7.46
N ASN A 25 11.26 -14.76 -7.63
CA ASN A 25 12.04 -15.45 -6.60
C ASN A 25 12.36 -14.53 -5.39
N ILE A 26 12.67 -13.26 -5.62
CA ILE A 26 12.90 -12.29 -4.53
C ILE A 26 11.63 -12.15 -3.69
N ILE A 27 10.48 -11.95 -4.32
CA ILE A 27 9.19 -11.83 -3.62
C ILE A 27 8.86 -13.13 -2.88
N TYR A 28 9.06 -14.29 -3.50
CA TYR A 28 8.80 -15.57 -2.85
C TYR A 28 9.60 -15.77 -1.56
N ARG A 29 10.91 -15.48 -1.60
CA ARG A 29 11.78 -15.57 -0.43
C ARG A 29 11.42 -14.55 0.65
N ASN A 30 10.91 -13.37 0.25
CA ASN A 30 10.59 -12.26 1.13
C ASN A 30 9.08 -11.96 1.19
N ARG A 31 8.23 -12.99 1.08
CA ARG A 31 6.77 -12.84 0.99
C ARG A 31 6.13 -12.08 2.14
N GLN A 32 6.73 -12.12 3.34
CA GLN A 32 6.23 -11.36 4.49
C GLN A 32 6.44 -9.85 4.29
N ALA A 33 7.58 -9.44 3.77
CA ALA A 33 7.86 -8.05 3.44
C ALA A 33 6.95 -7.56 2.30
N TYR A 34 6.75 -8.37 1.27
CA TYR A 34 5.80 -8.09 0.19
C TYR A 34 4.38 -7.89 0.73
N SER A 35 3.89 -8.82 1.55
CA SER A 35 2.55 -8.75 2.14
C SER A 35 2.38 -7.54 3.05
N LEU A 36 3.42 -7.16 3.80
CA LEU A 36 3.44 -5.95 4.60
C LEU A 36 3.38 -4.70 3.70
N GLY A 37 4.13 -4.70 2.62
CA GLY A 37 4.10 -3.63 1.62
C GLY A 37 2.72 -3.42 1.01
N LEU A 38 1.98 -4.50 0.75
CA LEU A 38 0.60 -4.43 0.22
C LEU A 38 -0.38 -3.69 1.15
N GLN A 39 -0.08 -3.57 2.44
CA GLN A 39 -0.87 -2.75 3.35
C GLN A 39 -0.54 -1.26 3.20
N GLY A 40 0.60 -0.94 2.62
CA GLY A 40 1.02 0.42 2.32
C GLY A 40 0.97 1.36 3.52
N PRO A 41 0.58 2.61 3.30
CA PRO A 41 0.46 3.59 4.38
C PRO A 41 -0.77 3.38 5.26
N ASP A 42 -1.68 2.47 4.92
CA ASP A 42 -2.91 2.19 5.68
C ASP A 42 -2.63 1.72 7.09
N LEU A 43 -1.49 1.04 7.32
CA LEU A 43 -1.03 0.66 8.65
C LEU A 43 -0.97 1.84 9.63
N PHE A 44 -0.64 3.04 9.14
CA PHE A 44 -0.53 4.23 9.99
C PHE A 44 -1.88 4.78 10.45
N TYR A 45 -3.00 4.36 9.86
CA TYR A 45 -4.33 4.71 10.39
C TYR A 45 -4.63 3.99 11.70
N TYR A 46 -4.01 2.84 11.93
CA TYR A 46 -4.15 2.06 13.18
C TYR A 46 -3.16 2.51 14.26
N PHE A 47 -2.29 3.46 13.97
CA PHE A 47 -1.35 3.99 14.95
C PHE A 47 -2.11 4.87 15.97
N MET A 48 -2.23 4.37 17.20
CA MET A 48 -3.03 4.96 18.28
C MET A 48 -2.86 6.48 18.46
N PRO A 49 -1.64 7.06 18.50
CA PRO A 49 -1.48 8.51 18.63
C PRO A 49 -2.14 9.30 17.51
N ALA A 50 -2.12 8.78 16.27
CA ALA A 50 -2.77 9.44 15.15
C ALA A 50 -4.31 9.35 15.23
N SER A 51 -4.86 8.23 15.73
CA SER A 51 -6.31 8.05 15.94
C SER A 51 -6.85 8.93 17.06
N LEU A 52 -6.01 9.30 18.04
CA LEU A 52 -6.35 10.22 19.14
C LEU A 52 -6.21 11.71 18.76
N GLY A 53 -6.00 12.02 17.48
CA GLY A 53 -5.95 13.40 16.99
C GLY A 53 -4.59 14.09 17.08
N PHE A 54 -3.52 13.36 17.45
CA PHE A 54 -2.16 13.88 17.34
C PHE A 54 -1.78 13.98 15.86
N LYS A 55 -1.67 15.18 15.36
CA LYS A 55 -1.38 15.49 13.94
C LYS A 55 0.12 15.69 13.71
N PRO A 56 0.60 15.43 12.48
CA PRO A 56 -0.11 14.98 11.29
C PRO A 56 -0.22 13.44 11.19
N ASN A 57 -1.33 12.93 10.65
CA ASN A 57 -1.42 11.51 10.29
C ASN A 57 -0.57 11.25 9.05
N ILE A 58 0.48 10.43 9.20
CA ILE A 58 1.45 10.11 8.15
C ILE A 58 0.75 9.42 6.95
N ALA A 59 -0.24 8.55 7.20
CA ALA A 59 -1.01 7.92 6.15
C ALA A 59 -1.61 8.95 5.18
N ASN A 60 -2.28 9.98 5.71
CA ASN A 60 -2.88 11.05 4.90
C ASN A 60 -1.84 11.84 4.09
N ILE A 61 -0.63 12.00 4.62
CA ILE A 61 0.45 12.70 3.91
C ILE A 61 0.92 11.86 2.72
N ILE A 62 1.19 10.58 2.94
CA ILE A 62 1.70 9.67 1.91
C ILE A 62 0.65 9.45 0.81
N HIS A 63 -0.64 9.31 1.15
CA HIS A 63 -1.71 9.13 0.16
C HIS A 63 -1.97 10.37 -0.70
N LYS A 64 -1.82 11.58 -0.14
CA LYS A 64 -2.33 12.80 -0.78
C LYS A 64 -1.26 13.77 -1.25
N LYS A 65 -0.03 13.65 -0.74
CA LYS A 65 1.02 14.65 -0.98
C LYS A 65 2.32 14.00 -1.37
N LYS A 66 2.96 14.55 -2.42
CA LYS A 66 4.33 14.21 -2.81
C LYS A 66 4.62 12.72 -3.05
N THR A 67 3.63 11.97 -3.55
CA THR A 67 3.76 10.53 -3.78
C THR A 67 4.97 10.18 -4.64
N ASN A 68 5.23 10.94 -5.72
CA ASN A 68 6.39 10.73 -6.59
C ASN A 68 7.72 10.93 -5.83
N GLU A 69 7.78 11.95 -4.98
CA GLU A 69 8.97 12.21 -4.18
C GLU A 69 9.19 11.11 -3.14
N PHE A 70 8.10 10.66 -2.51
CA PHE A 70 8.13 9.55 -1.57
C PHE A 70 8.70 8.28 -2.23
N PHE A 71 8.17 7.86 -3.38
CA PHE A 71 8.67 6.68 -4.09
C PHE A 71 10.12 6.84 -4.55
N ARG A 72 10.51 8.03 -5.02
CA ARG A 72 11.89 8.30 -5.40
C ARG A 72 12.86 8.12 -4.22
N GLN A 73 12.51 8.66 -3.05
CA GLN A 73 13.33 8.52 -1.84
C GLN A 73 13.36 7.07 -1.35
N LEU A 74 12.22 6.37 -1.42
CA LEU A 74 12.13 4.97 -1.04
C LEU A 74 13.05 4.10 -1.91
N ILE A 75 12.99 4.24 -3.23
CA ILE A 75 13.85 3.52 -4.18
C ILE A 75 15.32 3.86 -3.95
N ALA A 76 15.65 5.14 -3.77
CA ALA A 76 17.01 5.57 -3.50
C ALA A 76 17.55 4.96 -2.20
N SER A 77 16.73 4.89 -1.15
CA SER A 77 17.10 4.27 0.13
C SER A 77 17.41 2.79 -0.03
N VAL A 78 16.61 2.05 -0.80
CA VAL A 78 16.86 0.61 -1.06
C VAL A 78 18.11 0.42 -1.90
N SER A 79 18.33 1.26 -2.91
CA SER A 79 19.52 1.19 -3.76
C SER A 79 20.83 1.43 -3.00
N SER A 80 20.77 2.05 -1.82
CA SER A 80 21.94 2.27 -0.95
C SER A 80 22.29 1.10 -0.05
N LEU A 81 21.43 0.08 0.03
CA LEU A 81 21.66 -1.09 0.87
C LEU A 81 22.77 -1.98 0.30
N THR A 82 23.76 -2.27 1.12
CA THR A 82 24.95 -3.06 0.73
C THR A 82 24.79 -4.56 1.00
N ARG A 83 23.97 -4.92 1.98
CA ARG A 83 23.70 -6.33 2.27
C ARG A 83 22.62 -6.86 1.33
N HIS A 84 22.94 -7.91 0.59
CA HIS A 84 22.05 -8.52 -0.40
C HIS A 84 20.68 -8.90 0.19
N GLN A 85 20.64 -9.50 1.38
CA GLN A 85 19.40 -9.89 2.04
C GLN A 85 18.53 -8.68 2.41
N ASP A 86 19.13 -7.60 2.89
CA ASP A 86 18.41 -6.39 3.24
C ASP A 86 17.82 -5.72 1.99
N TYR A 87 18.62 -5.71 0.89
CA TYR A 87 18.17 -5.24 -0.41
C TYR A 87 16.95 -6.04 -0.92
N GLU A 88 17.03 -7.37 -0.94
CA GLU A 88 15.91 -8.22 -1.41
C GLU A 88 14.65 -8.04 -0.56
N THR A 89 14.82 -7.94 0.77
CA THR A 89 13.70 -7.74 1.69
C THR A 89 13.03 -6.38 1.46
N ALA A 90 13.84 -5.33 1.32
CA ALA A 90 13.34 -3.98 1.07
C ALA A 90 12.74 -3.85 -0.34
N PHE A 91 13.33 -4.50 -1.34
CA PHE A 91 12.79 -4.56 -2.69
C PHE A 91 11.40 -5.21 -2.71
N ALA A 92 11.24 -6.39 -2.07
CA ALA A 92 9.94 -7.05 -1.98
C ALA A 92 8.89 -6.17 -1.26
N TYR A 93 9.29 -5.43 -0.22
CA TYR A 93 8.40 -4.48 0.46
C TYR A 93 7.95 -3.36 -0.48
N ILE A 94 8.87 -2.78 -1.27
CA ILE A 94 8.53 -1.73 -2.24
C ILE A 94 7.58 -2.25 -3.31
N GLU A 95 7.80 -3.43 -3.85
CA GLU A 95 6.91 -4.05 -4.83
C GLU A 95 5.47 -4.20 -4.28
N GLY A 96 5.35 -4.66 -3.03
CA GLY A 96 4.06 -4.68 -2.34
C GLY A 96 3.45 -3.29 -2.16
N PHE A 97 4.25 -2.30 -1.76
CA PHE A 97 3.79 -0.93 -1.56
C PHE A 97 3.33 -0.26 -2.87
N MET A 98 4.02 -0.54 -3.97
CA MET A 98 3.58 -0.12 -5.30
C MET A 98 2.25 -0.79 -5.67
N GLY A 99 2.08 -2.07 -5.36
CA GLY A 99 0.83 -2.79 -5.54
C GLY A 99 -0.34 -2.15 -4.79
N HIS A 100 -0.13 -1.76 -3.52
CA HIS A 100 -1.11 -0.99 -2.75
C HIS A 100 -1.52 0.29 -3.48
N TYR A 101 -0.55 1.11 -3.87
CA TYR A 101 -0.81 2.38 -4.53
C TYR A 101 -1.54 2.22 -5.88
N LEU A 102 -1.17 1.20 -6.65
CA LEU A 102 -1.83 0.90 -7.93
C LEU A 102 -3.30 0.52 -7.75
N LEU A 103 -3.58 -0.34 -6.76
CA LEU A 103 -4.95 -0.74 -6.46
C LEU A 103 -5.78 0.46 -5.98
N ASP A 104 -5.27 1.25 -5.05
CA ASP A 104 -5.93 2.46 -4.56
C ASP A 104 -6.27 3.42 -5.72
N THR A 105 -5.30 3.67 -6.59
CA THR A 105 -5.50 4.56 -7.74
C THR A 105 -6.58 4.03 -8.69
N ALA A 106 -6.63 2.72 -8.91
CA ALA A 106 -7.60 2.09 -9.80
C ALA A 106 -9.00 2.03 -9.18
N MET A 107 -9.11 1.78 -7.87
CA MET A 107 -10.37 1.55 -7.19
C MET A 107 -11.06 2.83 -6.69
N HIS A 108 -10.32 3.86 -6.30
CA HIS A 108 -10.91 5.09 -5.76
C HIS A 108 -11.95 5.76 -6.69
N PRO A 109 -11.75 5.89 -8.01
CA PRO A 109 -12.78 6.45 -8.89
C PRO A 109 -14.09 5.66 -8.81
N TYR A 110 -14.01 4.34 -8.75
CA TYR A 110 -15.18 3.47 -8.62
C TYR A 110 -15.87 3.66 -7.26
N VAL A 111 -15.11 3.61 -6.18
CA VAL A 111 -15.65 3.79 -4.81
C VAL A 111 -16.33 5.16 -4.69
N TYR A 112 -15.68 6.23 -5.12
CA TYR A 112 -16.26 7.58 -5.05
C TYR A 112 -17.50 7.75 -5.94
N SER A 113 -17.58 7.04 -7.05
CA SER A 113 -18.78 7.05 -7.89
C SER A 113 -20.00 6.40 -7.22
N ARG A 114 -19.75 5.47 -6.28
CA ARG A 114 -20.80 4.74 -5.56
C ARG A 114 -21.24 5.44 -4.28
N VAL A 115 -20.30 5.98 -3.51
CA VAL A 115 -20.57 6.56 -2.17
C VAL A 115 -20.53 8.09 -2.15
N GLY A 116 -20.12 8.73 -3.22
CA GLY A 116 -19.95 10.18 -3.30
C GLY A 116 -18.69 10.67 -2.56
N THR A 117 -18.40 11.97 -2.75
CA THR A 117 -17.22 12.60 -2.17
C THR A 117 -17.47 13.23 -0.79
N SER A 118 -18.73 13.28 -0.35
CA SER A 118 -19.12 13.84 0.96
C SER A 118 -19.02 12.79 2.07
N ILE A 119 -18.21 13.07 3.07
CA ILE A 119 -18.04 12.19 4.23
C ILE A 119 -19.16 12.46 5.24
N SER A 120 -20.26 11.74 5.13
CA SER A 120 -21.22 11.54 6.24
C SER A 120 -20.93 10.22 6.94
N ASN A 121 -21.38 10.03 8.18
CA ASN A 121 -21.22 8.76 8.91
C ASN A 121 -21.83 7.56 8.16
N ARG A 122 -22.88 7.79 7.38
CA ARG A 122 -23.52 6.79 6.51
C ARG A 122 -22.61 6.43 5.34
N THR A 123 -22.01 7.44 4.70
CA THR A 123 -21.07 7.28 3.58
C THR A 123 -19.81 6.55 3.98
N LEU A 124 -19.34 6.70 5.23
CA LEU A 124 -18.20 5.93 5.75
C LEU A 124 -18.53 4.44 5.84
N GLY A 125 -19.73 4.07 6.34
CA GLY A 125 -20.13 2.67 6.41
C GLY A 125 -20.26 2.02 5.03
N GLU A 126 -20.84 2.73 4.05
CA GLU A 126 -20.94 2.29 2.66
C GLU A 126 -19.56 2.17 1.99
N HIS A 127 -18.66 3.09 2.30
CA HIS A 127 -17.27 3.06 1.82
C HIS A 127 -16.55 1.80 2.29
N PHE A 128 -16.62 1.49 3.59
CA PHE A 128 -16.06 0.26 4.13
C PHE A 128 -16.68 -1.00 3.53
N ALA A 129 -18.00 -1.02 3.32
CA ALA A 129 -18.70 -2.18 2.77
C ALA A 129 -18.34 -2.49 1.31
N ILE A 130 -17.91 -1.50 0.54
CA ILE A 130 -17.46 -1.69 -0.85
C ILE A 130 -15.99 -2.13 -0.90
N GLU A 131 -15.20 -1.72 0.08
CA GLU A 131 -13.75 -1.95 0.11
C GLU A 131 -13.35 -3.27 0.78
N THR A 132 -14.26 -3.93 1.51
CA THR A 132 -14.03 -5.24 2.13
C THR A 132 -14.45 -6.39 1.23
#